data_55fd137d541e5e3db3164a7936521532
#
_entry.id   55fd137d541e5e3db3164a7936521532
#
_cell.length_a   1.000
_cell.length_b   1.000
_cell.length_c   1.000
_cell.angle_alpha   90.00
_cell.angle_beta   90.00
_cell.angle_gamma   90.00
#
_symmetry.space_group_name_H-M   'P 1'
#
loop_
_entity.id
_entity.type
_entity.pdbx_description
1 polymer ?
#
loop_
_entity_poly.entity_id
_entity_poly.type
_entity_poly.pdbx_seq_one_letter_code
_entity_poly.pdbx_strand_id
1 'polypeptide(L)'
;MTIGSAYVSKEVRVGNKKIILGVWDTAGNERYDAMTRLYYRGANAAVICYDVTEPKTLKKVKYWINELRSVEESCSIYVCALKKDLLDSESDMVKHLENVENYARGVPAKFYITSSKTGENVAELFQDIATTCVPTVKNPHTQKSGDQFITLSSDNKKSMCCYN
;
A
#
# COMPACT_ATOMS: atom_id res chain seq x y z
N MET A 1 -8.71 -0.29 -17.58
CA MET A 1 -9.66 0.04 -16.49
C MET A 1 -10.03 -1.27 -15.82
N THR A 2 -9.72 -1.43 -14.53
CA THR A 2 -10.03 -2.64 -13.75
C THR A 2 -11.51 -2.66 -13.44
N ILE A 3 -12.21 -3.74 -13.81
CA ILE A 3 -13.59 -4.00 -13.43
C ILE A 3 -13.56 -5.08 -12.35
N GLY A 4 -13.91 -4.73 -11.11
CA GLY A 4 -13.81 -5.62 -9.96
C GLY A 4 -12.45 -5.54 -9.28
N SER A 5 -11.84 -6.69 -8.97
CA SER A 5 -10.53 -6.77 -8.32
C SER A 5 -9.73 -7.98 -8.81
N ALA A 6 -8.41 -7.88 -8.75
CA ALA A 6 -7.50 -9.00 -8.95
C ALA A 6 -6.75 -9.31 -7.66
N TYR A 7 -6.46 -10.58 -7.40
CA TYR A 7 -5.70 -11.04 -6.24
C TYR A 7 -4.42 -11.72 -6.65
N VAL A 8 -3.33 -11.35 -5.97
CA VAL A 8 -2.05 -12.06 -6.08
C VAL A 8 -1.43 -12.20 -4.70
N SER A 9 -0.70 -13.29 -4.47
CA SER A 9 0.09 -13.46 -3.25
C SER A 9 1.57 -13.59 -3.60
N LYS A 10 2.43 -13.00 -2.75
CA LYS A 10 3.88 -13.06 -2.90
C LYS A 10 4.56 -13.29 -1.56
N GLU A 11 5.51 -14.23 -1.51
CA GLU A 11 6.41 -14.40 -0.37
C GLU A 11 7.46 -13.28 -0.37
N VAL A 12 7.60 -12.60 0.78
CA VAL A 12 8.62 -11.57 1.01
C VAL A 12 9.37 -11.90 2.27
N ARG A 13 10.69 -11.74 2.27
CA ARG A 13 11.53 -11.94 3.46
C ARG A 13 11.72 -10.62 4.19
N VAL A 14 11.51 -10.65 5.52
CA VAL A 14 11.79 -9.53 6.42
C VAL A 14 12.67 -10.04 7.54
N GLY A 15 13.97 -9.75 7.48
CA GLY A 15 14.98 -10.38 8.33
C GLY A 15 14.96 -11.89 8.16
N ASN A 16 14.80 -12.63 9.26
CA ASN A 16 14.73 -14.10 9.25
C ASN A 16 13.29 -14.65 9.07
N LYS A 17 12.30 -13.78 8.89
CA LYS A 17 10.90 -14.20 8.72
C LYS A 17 10.48 -14.19 7.27
N LYS A 18 9.67 -15.17 6.88
CA LYS A 18 8.96 -15.21 5.61
C LYS A 18 7.52 -14.78 5.86
N ILE A 19 7.05 -13.82 5.09
CA ILE A 19 5.66 -13.34 5.11
C ILE A 19 5.05 -13.50 3.73
N ILE A 20 3.77 -13.84 3.71
CA ILE A 20 2.99 -13.86 2.47
C ILE A 20 2.16 -12.58 2.44
N LEU A 21 2.47 -11.70 1.48
CA LEU A 21 1.63 -10.55 1.17
C LEU A 21 0.52 -11.00 0.23
N GLY A 22 -0.73 -10.81 0.65
CA GLY A 22 -1.89 -10.92 -0.23
C GLY A 22 -2.23 -9.51 -0.75
N VAL A 23 -2.16 -9.32 -2.05
CA VAL A 23 -2.38 -8.03 -2.70
C VAL A 23 -3.68 -8.09 -3.51
N TRP A 24 -4.56 -7.14 -3.26
CA TRP A 24 -5.78 -6.91 -4.01
C TRP A 24 -5.60 -5.65 -4.87
N ASP A 25 -5.57 -5.82 -6.18
CA ASP A 25 -5.71 -4.71 -7.13
C ASP A 25 -7.19 -4.40 -7.31
N THR A 26 -7.61 -3.20 -6.93
CA THR A 26 -9.00 -2.78 -6.93
C THR A 26 -9.28 -1.72 -7.98
N ALA A 27 -10.52 -1.65 -8.47
CA ALA A 27 -10.93 -0.62 -9.41
C ALA A 27 -10.79 0.78 -8.80
N GLY A 28 -10.08 1.68 -9.48
CA GLY A 28 -9.91 3.09 -9.07
C GLY A 28 -11.08 4.01 -9.44
N ASN A 29 -12.20 3.44 -9.93
CA ASN A 29 -13.38 4.22 -10.26
C ASN A 29 -14.35 4.21 -9.08
N GLU A 30 -14.70 5.41 -8.60
CA GLU A 30 -15.62 5.63 -7.48
C GLU A 30 -17.03 5.04 -7.69
N ARG A 31 -17.39 4.70 -8.92
CA ARG A 31 -18.66 3.99 -9.20
C ARG A 31 -18.72 2.58 -8.58
N TYR A 32 -17.57 2.05 -8.20
CA TYR A 32 -17.45 0.71 -7.59
C TYR A 32 -17.14 0.74 -6.09
N ASP A 33 -17.30 1.89 -5.43
CA ASP A 33 -16.98 2.10 -4.00
C ASP A 33 -17.57 1.03 -3.08
N ALA A 34 -18.83 0.67 -3.29
CA ALA A 34 -19.51 -0.33 -2.44
C ALA A 34 -18.79 -1.69 -2.51
N MET A 35 -18.23 -2.06 -3.67
CA MET A 35 -17.46 -3.30 -3.81
C MET A 35 -16.05 -3.14 -3.24
N THR A 36 -15.45 -1.96 -3.40
CA THR A 36 -14.08 -1.68 -2.98
C THR A 36 -13.97 -1.70 -1.45
N ARG A 37 -14.99 -1.23 -0.72
CA ARG A 37 -15.05 -1.28 0.75
C ARG A 37 -14.94 -2.69 1.34
N LEU A 38 -15.30 -3.73 0.60
CA LEU A 38 -15.14 -5.12 1.06
C LEU A 38 -13.67 -5.49 1.24
N TYR A 39 -12.77 -4.90 0.44
CA TYR A 39 -11.34 -5.17 0.48
C TYR A 39 -10.60 -4.34 1.54
N TYR A 40 -11.22 -3.28 2.09
CA TYR A 40 -10.62 -2.45 3.14
C TYR A 40 -10.60 -3.14 4.49
N ARG A 41 -11.66 -3.90 4.78
CA ARG A 41 -11.83 -4.54 6.08
C ARG A 41 -10.69 -5.50 6.38
N GLY A 42 -9.94 -5.22 7.46
CA GLY A 42 -8.80 -6.01 7.89
C GLY A 42 -7.54 -5.82 7.03
N ALA A 43 -7.52 -4.84 6.13
CA ALA A 43 -6.31 -4.48 5.41
C ALA A 43 -5.26 -3.91 6.38
N ASN A 44 -4.04 -4.46 6.35
CA ASN A 44 -2.94 -3.97 7.19
C ASN A 44 -2.21 -2.79 6.55
N ALA A 45 -2.22 -2.74 5.21
CA ALA A 45 -1.64 -1.65 4.44
C ALA A 45 -2.47 -1.40 3.17
N ALA A 46 -2.47 -0.17 2.71
CA ALA A 46 -3.07 0.24 1.45
C ALA A 46 -2.09 1.12 0.66
N VAL A 47 -1.98 0.86 -0.64
CA VAL A 47 -1.21 1.68 -1.57
C VAL A 47 -2.19 2.46 -2.42
N ILE A 48 -2.19 3.78 -2.28
CA ILE A 48 -3.05 4.68 -3.04
C ILE A 48 -2.20 5.30 -4.15
N CYS A 49 -2.51 4.91 -5.38
CA CYS A 49 -1.74 5.25 -6.56
C CYS A 49 -2.29 6.49 -7.28
N TYR A 50 -1.40 7.30 -7.83
CA TYR A 50 -1.76 8.35 -8.78
C TYR A 50 -0.71 8.47 -9.88
N ASP A 51 -1.13 8.95 -11.03
CA ASP A 51 -0.28 9.13 -12.20
C ASP A 51 0.38 10.52 -12.14
N VAL A 52 1.73 10.56 -12.17
CA VAL A 52 2.46 11.84 -12.12
C VAL A 52 2.22 12.69 -13.35
N THR A 53 1.86 12.09 -14.49
CA THR A 53 1.58 12.79 -15.74
C THR A 53 0.16 13.35 -15.82
N GLU A 54 -0.72 12.95 -14.85
CA GLU A 54 -2.12 13.37 -14.82
C GLU A 54 -2.51 13.96 -13.46
N PRO A 55 -2.31 15.27 -13.25
CA PRO A 55 -2.55 15.95 -11.95
C PRO A 55 -3.98 15.78 -11.39
N LYS A 56 -4.95 15.51 -12.28
CA LYS A 56 -6.35 15.26 -11.86
C LYS A 56 -6.47 14.02 -10.98
N THR A 57 -5.58 13.04 -11.14
CA THR A 57 -5.59 11.80 -10.36
C THR A 57 -5.24 12.03 -8.90
N LEU A 58 -4.52 13.11 -8.57
CA LEU A 58 -4.20 13.47 -7.20
C LEU A 58 -5.45 13.79 -6.35
N LYS A 59 -6.49 14.38 -6.96
CA LYS A 59 -7.73 14.66 -6.22
C LYS A 59 -8.35 13.39 -5.66
N LYS A 60 -8.18 12.26 -6.36
CA LYS A 60 -8.66 10.94 -5.93
C LYS A 60 -7.88 10.40 -4.74
N VAL A 61 -6.59 10.75 -4.58
CA VAL A 61 -5.78 10.31 -3.42
C VAL A 61 -6.45 10.74 -2.11
N LYS A 62 -6.87 12.01 -2.01
CA LYS A 62 -7.56 12.52 -0.82
C LYS A 62 -8.88 11.79 -0.55
N TYR A 63 -9.63 11.55 -1.61
CA TYR A 63 -10.89 10.80 -1.53
C TYR A 63 -10.67 9.40 -0.99
N TRP A 64 -9.73 8.63 -1.58
CA TRP A 64 -9.46 7.25 -1.18
C TRP A 64 -8.87 7.13 0.23
N ILE A 65 -8.04 8.10 0.66
CA ILE A 65 -7.55 8.14 2.05
C ILE A 65 -8.72 8.28 3.03
N ASN A 66 -9.66 9.18 2.75
CA ASN A 66 -10.82 9.38 3.61
C ASN A 66 -11.75 8.16 3.64
N GLU A 67 -12.01 7.56 2.48
CA GLU A 67 -12.80 6.34 2.37
C GLU A 67 -12.18 5.18 3.17
N LEU A 68 -10.88 4.96 2.99
CA LEU A 68 -10.16 3.93 3.73
C LEU A 68 -10.23 4.16 5.25
N ARG A 69 -9.95 5.37 5.71
CA ARG A 69 -9.98 5.72 7.14
C ARG A 69 -11.36 5.57 7.75
N SER A 70 -12.43 5.75 6.97
CA SER A 70 -13.80 5.54 7.46
C SER A 70 -14.13 4.07 7.74
N VAL A 71 -13.38 3.12 7.16
CA VAL A 71 -13.63 1.68 7.27
C VAL A 71 -12.55 0.98 8.09
N GLU A 72 -11.28 1.36 7.91
CA GLU A 72 -10.12 0.73 8.55
C GLU A 72 -9.12 1.80 9.02
N GLU A 73 -9.34 2.31 10.22
CA GLU A 73 -8.54 3.40 10.79
C GLU A 73 -7.07 3.01 11.02
N SER A 74 -6.83 1.74 11.36
CA SER A 74 -5.49 1.23 11.69
C SER A 74 -4.63 0.89 10.48
N CYS A 75 -5.17 0.94 9.27
CA CYS A 75 -4.47 0.60 8.03
C CYS A 75 -3.28 1.54 7.78
N SER A 76 -2.11 0.99 7.50
CA SER A 76 -0.94 1.77 7.11
C SER A 76 -1.09 2.26 5.67
N ILE A 77 -0.99 3.58 5.45
CA ILE A 77 -1.21 4.19 4.14
C ILE A 77 0.12 4.49 3.45
N TYR A 78 0.17 4.14 2.18
CA TYR A 78 1.24 4.45 1.25
C TYR A 78 0.66 5.22 0.06
N VAL A 79 1.13 6.45 -0.16
CA VAL A 79 0.80 7.22 -1.36
C VAL A 79 1.88 6.96 -2.39
N CYS A 80 1.50 6.48 -3.56
CA CYS A 80 2.44 6.06 -4.60
C CYS A 80 2.23 6.86 -5.89
N ALA A 81 3.23 7.67 -6.24
CA ALA A 81 3.32 8.35 -7.53
C ALA A 81 3.82 7.36 -8.57
N LEU A 82 3.01 7.06 -9.59
CA LEU A 82 3.34 6.14 -10.67
C LEU A 82 4.00 6.86 -11.84
N LYS A 83 4.66 6.08 -12.71
CA LYS A 83 5.27 6.52 -13.97
C LYS A 83 6.44 7.50 -13.78
N LYS A 84 7.29 7.22 -12.78
CA LYS A 84 8.50 8.01 -12.53
C LYS A 84 9.37 8.19 -13.78
N ASP A 85 9.39 7.19 -14.66
CA ASP A 85 10.14 7.20 -15.92
C ASP A 85 9.67 8.27 -16.93
N LEU A 86 8.52 8.90 -16.70
CA LEU A 86 7.97 10.00 -17.48
C LEU A 86 8.10 11.35 -16.78
N LEU A 87 8.79 11.42 -15.65
CA LEU A 87 9.08 12.67 -14.96
C LEU A 87 10.19 13.42 -15.72
N ASP A 88 9.80 14.52 -16.34
CA ASP A 88 10.75 15.50 -16.84
C ASP A 88 11.22 16.38 -15.68
N SER A 89 12.44 16.90 -15.81
CA SER A 89 13.07 17.77 -14.80
C SER A 89 12.43 19.18 -14.71
N GLU A 90 11.25 19.36 -15.25
CA GLU A 90 10.55 20.64 -15.20
C GLU A 90 10.14 21.01 -13.78
N SER A 91 10.42 22.26 -13.41
CA SER A 91 10.25 22.79 -12.06
C SER A 91 8.83 22.66 -11.48
N ASP A 92 7.81 22.63 -12.31
CA ASP A 92 6.42 22.54 -11.88
C ASP A 92 6.01 21.16 -11.43
N MET A 93 6.61 20.12 -12.03
CA MET A 93 6.35 18.73 -11.66
C MET A 93 7.04 18.38 -10.33
N VAL A 94 8.24 18.90 -10.10
CA VAL A 94 8.94 18.76 -8.80
C VAL A 94 8.13 19.39 -7.68
N LYS A 95 7.64 20.62 -7.86
CA LYS A 95 6.76 21.30 -6.89
C LYS A 95 5.47 20.53 -6.63
N HIS A 96 4.92 19.88 -7.67
CA HIS A 96 3.74 19.05 -7.51
C HIS A 96 4.01 17.84 -6.59
N LEU A 97 5.14 17.15 -6.80
CA LEU A 97 5.55 16.03 -5.95
C LEU A 97 5.77 16.45 -4.49
N GLU A 98 6.44 17.59 -4.27
CA GLU A 98 6.64 18.14 -2.92
C GLU A 98 5.30 18.42 -2.21
N ASN A 99 4.33 18.96 -2.91
CA ASN A 99 2.99 19.22 -2.35
C ASN A 99 2.29 17.92 -1.95
N VAL A 100 2.43 16.85 -2.76
CA VAL A 100 1.85 15.53 -2.45
C VAL A 100 2.54 14.89 -1.26
N GLU A 101 3.86 14.97 -1.21
CA GLU A 101 4.66 14.45 -0.10
C GLU A 101 4.30 15.16 1.20
N ASN A 102 4.18 16.48 1.17
CA ASN A 102 3.76 17.27 2.34
C ASN A 102 2.32 16.89 2.78
N TYR A 103 1.41 16.66 1.83
CA TYR A 103 0.09 16.15 2.15
C TYR A 103 0.14 14.76 2.80
N ALA A 104 0.92 13.83 2.24
CA ALA A 104 1.09 12.49 2.77
C ALA A 104 1.62 12.51 4.21
N ARG A 105 2.59 13.37 4.51
CA ARG A 105 3.11 13.58 5.88
C ARG A 105 2.03 14.08 6.84
N GLY A 106 1.13 14.94 6.38
CA GLY A 106 0.02 15.47 7.19
C GLY A 106 -1.07 14.45 7.54
N VAL A 107 -1.15 13.34 6.79
CA VAL A 107 -2.17 12.28 6.97
C VAL A 107 -1.56 10.94 7.41
N PRO A 108 -0.50 10.90 8.20
CA PRO A 108 0.42 9.81 8.51
C PRO A 108 0.48 8.72 7.41
N ALA A 109 0.92 9.10 6.24
CA ALA A 109 1.14 8.20 5.11
C ALA A 109 2.59 8.27 4.64
N LYS A 110 3.14 7.14 4.19
CA LYS A 110 4.44 7.11 3.53
C LYS A 110 4.29 7.46 2.06
N PHE A 111 5.29 8.13 1.49
CA PHE A 111 5.27 8.56 0.10
C PHE A 111 6.34 7.84 -0.71
N TYR A 112 5.96 7.32 -1.88
CA TYR A 112 6.84 6.65 -2.83
C TYR A 112 6.63 7.19 -4.24
N ILE A 113 7.71 7.21 -5.03
CA ILE A 113 7.67 7.51 -6.46
C ILE A 113 8.23 6.27 -7.17
N THR A 114 7.43 5.64 -8.03
CA THR A 114 7.76 4.35 -8.64
C THR A 114 7.59 4.37 -10.15
N SER A 115 8.27 3.45 -10.82
CA SER A 115 8.03 3.13 -12.22
C SER A 115 7.86 1.62 -12.39
N SER A 116 6.69 1.19 -12.82
CA SER A 116 6.46 -0.21 -13.21
C SER A 116 7.20 -0.59 -14.48
N LYS A 117 7.56 0.39 -15.33
CA LYS A 117 8.29 0.18 -16.57
C LYS A 117 9.75 -0.16 -16.32
N THR A 118 10.40 0.54 -15.40
CA THR A 118 11.83 0.35 -15.07
C THR A 118 12.03 -0.55 -13.85
N GLY A 119 10.99 -0.76 -13.03
CA GLY A 119 11.05 -1.46 -11.74
C GLY A 119 11.52 -0.56 -10.59
N GLU A 120 11.82 0.70 -10.85
CA GLU A 120 12.40 1.61 -9.86
C GLU A 120 11.46 1.83 -8.67
N ASN A 121 12.00 1.66 -7.45
CA ASN A 121 11.34 1.79 -6.15
C ASN A 121 10.14 0.83 -5.93
N VAL A 122 9.87 -0.11 -6.84
CA VAL A 122 8.75 -1.07 -6.66
C VAL A 122 9.10 -2.09 -5.60
N ALA A 123 10.30 -2.66 -5.65
CA ALA A 123 10.75 -3.64 -4.66
C ALA A 123 10.84 -3.02 -3.26
N GLU A 124 11.35 -1.81 -3.15
CA GLU A 124 11.50 -1.05 -1.91
C GLU A 124 10.15 -0.76 -1.25
N LEU A 125 9.15 -0.34 -2.05
CA LEU A 125 7.79 -0.13 -1.57
C LEU A 125 7.22 -1.41 -0.95
N PHE A 126 7.27 -2.54 -1.66
CA PHE A 126 6.72 -3.79 -1.14
C PHE A 126 7.52 -4.35 0.03
N GLN A 127 8.83 -4.13 0.09
CA GLN A 127 9.66 -4.52 1.23
C GLN A 127 9.31 -3.70 2.48
N ASP A 128 9.07 -2.40 2.34
CA ASP A 128 8.65 -1.54 3.46
C ASP A 128 7.25 -1.93 3.95
N ILE A 129 6.31 -2.19 3.04
CA ILE A 129 4.98 -2.70 3.39
C ILE A 129 5.11 -4.01 4.16
N ALA A 130 5.90 -4.95 3.65
CA ALA A 130 6.12 -6.23 4.31
C ALA A 130 6.67 -6.03 5.73
N THR A 131 7.63 -5.13 5.91
CA THR A 131 8.22 -4.80 7.21
C THR A 131 7.20 -4.22 8.18
N THR A 132 6.34 -3.33 7.70
CA THR A 132 5.26 -2.71 8.49
C THR A 132 4.20 -3.75 8.89
N CYS A 133 3.93 -4.72 8.03
CA CYS A 133 2.94 -5.78 8.29
C CYS A 133 3.44 -6.92 9.20
N VAL A 134 4.74 -6.96 9.54
CA VAL A 134 5.24 -7.95 10.52
C VAL A 134 4.64 -7.65 11.89
N PRO A 135 3.99 -8.61 12.56
CA PRO A 135 3.54 -8.42 13.93
C PRO A 135 4.74 -8.10 14.81
N THR A 136 4.77 -6.93 15.42
CA THR A 136 5.64 -6.66 16.54
C THR A 136 5.16 -7.51 17.70
N VAL A 137 5.92 -8.54 18.06
CA VAL A 137 5.66 -9.33 19.26
C VAL A 137 5.91 -8.40 20.47
N LYS A 138 4.86 -7.72 20.91
CA LYS A 138 4.86 -7.06 22.22
C LYS A 138 4.47 -8.11 23.26
N ASN A 139 5.40 -8.97 23.67
CA ASN A 139 5.33 -9.63 24.97
C ASN A 139 6.68 -10.29 25.32
N PRO A 140 7.35 -9.87 26.42
CA PRO A 140 8.60 -10.46 26.89
C PRO A 140 8.39 -11.60 27.93
N HIS A 141 7.28 -12.32 27.91
CA HIS A 141 7.07 -13.44 28.80
C HIS A 141 6.50 -14.65 28.04
N THR A 142 7.36 -15.39 27.37
CA THR A 142 7.45 -16.87 27.34
C THR A 142 8.55 -17.27 26.35
N GLN A 143 9.77 -17.41 26.87
CA GLN A 143 10.78 -18.24 26.22
C GLN A 143 10.36 -19.69 26.39
N LYS A 144 10.02 -20.37 25.28
CA LYS A 144 10.25 -21.80 25.11
C LYS A 144 10.84 -22.00 23.71
N SER A 145 12.05 -22.51 23.71
CA SER A 145 12.83 -23.00 22.61
C SER A 145 12.02 -24.04 21.81
N GLY A 146 11.90 -23.82 20.54
CA GLY A 146 11.32 -24.75 19.59
C GLY A 146 11.08 -24.03 18.28
N ASP A 147 11.61 -24.57 17.16
CA ASP A 147 11.33 -24.10 15.81
C ASP A 147 9.83 -24.00 15.59
N GLN A 148 9.27 -22.83 15.83
CA GLN A 148 7.88 -22.56 15.50
C GLN A 148 7.81 -22.07 14.07
N PHE A 149 7.57 -23.01 13.14
CA PHE A 149 6.80 -22.71 11.96
C PHE A 149 5.51 -22.03 12.43
N ILE A 150 5.40 -20.72 12.26
CA ILE A 150 4.13 -20.03 12.42
C ILE A 150 3.32 -20.43 11.20
N THR A 151 2.62 -21.55 11.29
CA THR A 151 1.49 -21.84 10.42
C THR A 151 0.44 -20.83 10.80
N LEU A 152 0.33 -19.75 10.01
CA LEU A 152 -0.81 -18.84 10.11
C LEU A 152 -2.04 -19.68 9.82
N SER A 153 -2.82 -19.95 10.88
CA SER A 153 -4.15 -20.51 10.73
C SER A 153 -4.91 -19.68 9.69
N SER A 154 -5.81 -20.33 8.97
CA SER A 154 -6.57 -19.81 7.82
C SER A 154 -7.32 -18.49 8.04
N ASP A 155 -7.34 -17.97 9.27
CA ASP A 155 -8.09 -16.77 9.65
C ASP A 155 -7.28 -15.46 9.68
N ASN A 156 -5.97 -15.50 9.41
CA ASN A 156 -5.12 -14.30 9.45
C ASN A 156 -4.40 -14.04 8.11
N LYS A 157 -5.11 -14.09 7.01
CA LYS A 157 -4.61 -13.57 5.73
C LYS A 157 -4.52 -12.05 5.85
N LYS A 158 -3.32 -11.54 6.08
CA LYS A 158 -3.05 -10.12 6.02
C LYS A 158 -3.25 -9.65 4.60
N SER A 159 -4.21 -8.77 4.38
CA SER A 159 -4.51 -8.23 3.06
C SER A 159 -3.91 -6.84 2.90
N MET A 160 -3.54 -6.53 1.69
CA MET A 160 -3.13 -5.20 1.25
C MET A 160 -4.02 -4.83 0.07
N CYS A 161 -4.54 -3.60 0.06
CA CYS A 161 -5.32 -3.07 -1.05
C CYS A 161 -4.49 -2.05 -1.84
N CYS A 162 -4.45 -2.20 -3.16
CA CYS A 162 -3.87 -1.22 -4.07
C CYS A 162 -5.01 -0.52 -4.83
N TYR A 163 -4.93 0.81 -4.94
CA TYR A 163 -5.91 1.64 -5.66
C TYR A 163 -5.21 2.31 -6.83
N ASN A 164 -5.82 2.23 -7.99
CA ASN A 164 -5.30 2.80 -9.23
C ASN A 164 -6.26 3.85 -9.81
#